data_dbfd89f4b547916dbb8fdbea253684d1
#
_entry.id   dbfd89f4b547916dbb8fdbea253684d1
#
_cell.length_a   1.000
_cell.length_b   1.000
_cell.length_c   1.000
_cell.angle_alpha   90.00
_cell.angle_beta   90.00
_cell.angle_gamma   90.00
#
_symmetry.space_group_name_H-M   'P 1'
#
loop_
_entity.id
_entity.type
_entity.pdbx_description
1 polymer ?
#
loop_
_entity_poly.entity_id
_entity_poly.type
_entity_poly.pdbx_seq_one_letter_code
_entity_poly.pdbx_strand_id
1 'polypeptide(L)'
;MALFLLCTSYSTVYGNSTFSYSELLRQAQEELNRLRYDEALQKLEIADSIRNKNTALYYELEGRAWIGKGDLVTALKSFEKSILLDPNHSSLMNEIFTGYEELNKPVKAFQFARLSLSKNPENPPLRYKVLVLSSRLGNLEYYNQTLNWIRINNPYKEDLAAIESEINNSYESGRIDDTISKCRKFLPFFPDNSLLHKILLLSLKKKKSSDLVQALLDRASIFRNEPIFAYESALEFLQNRKFNDSLAMSRRAFFLSLKKNGKPDKEILYPLHRIYRHQGSVTDIQAIEILQDIVESGRKIDPEFLDSKLNQTGFNRELLLFSLFYLQINFGSSSDHKAQEWKSQFAKIRKKQEEEDLSKIVSPFAYDSEESSFLSER
;
A
#
# COMPACT_ATOMS: atom_id res chain seq x y z
N MET A 1 63.03 -42.67 -0.28
CA MET A 1 62.51 -41.85 0.81
C MET A 1 61.06 -41.51 0.46
N ALA A 2 60.12 -42.31 0.92
CA ALA A 2 58.70 -42.23 0.59
C ALA A 2 57.95 -41.58 1.79
N LEU A 3 57.33 -40.41 1.56
CA LEU A 3 56.51 -39.74 2.57
C LEU A 3 55.10 -40.31 2.50
N PHE A 4 54.71 -41.07 3.52
CA PHE A 4 53.35 -41.50 3.74
C PHE A 4 52.56 -40.33 4.30
N LEU A 5 51.56 -39.75 3.50
CA LEU A 5 50.53 -38.85 3.96
C LEU A 5 49.39 -39.70 4.52
N LEU A 6 49.25 -39.69 5.84
CA LEU A 6 48.12 -40.25 6.56
C LEU A 6 46.96 -39.30 6.40
N CYS A 7 46.01 -39.60 5.50
CA CYS A 7 44.68 -39.05 5.52
C CYS A 7 43.89 -39.69 6.67
N THR A 8 43.83 -39.03 7.80
CA THR A 8 42.88 -39.38 8.86
C THR A 8 41.46 -38.90 8.43
N SER A 9 40.73 -39.85 7.88
CA SER A 9 39.28 -39.70 7.70
C SER A 9 38.59 -39.60 9.07
N TYR A 10 38.20 -38.40 9.46
CA TYR A 10 37.25 -38.23 10.54
C TYR A 10 35.86 -38.68 10.06
N SER A 11 35.58 -39.96 10.24
CA SER A 11 34.22 -40.46 10.23
C SER A 11 33.57 -40.05 11.56
N THR A 12 32.83 -38.95 11.53
CA THR A 12 31.89 -38.62 12.61
C THR A 12 30.80 -39.69 12.62
N VAL A 13 30.88 -40.57 13.58
CA VAL A 13 29.82 -41.53 13.92
C VAL A 13 28.63 -40.71 14.44
N TYR A 14 27.75 -40.32 13.56
CA TYR A 14 26.41 -39.92 13.93
C TYR A 14 25.64 -41.20 14.27
N GLY A 15 25.30 -41.37 15.55
CA GLY A 15 24.40 -42.42 16.00
C GLY A 15 23.13 -42.40 15.16
N ASN A 16 22.77 -43.51 14.53
CA ASN A 16 21.56 -43.70 13.72
C ASN A 16 20.30 -43.65 14.59
N SER A 17 19.92 -42.47 15.07
CA SER A 17 18.53 -42.22 15.41
C SER A 17 17.91 -41.63 14.14
N THR A 18 17.29 -42.47 13.31
CA THR A 18 16.51 -42.05 12.16
C THR A 18 15.25 -41.37 12.68
N PHE A 19 15.35 -40.07 12.93
CA PHE A 19 14.14 -39.27 13.27
C PHE A 19 13.16 -39.35 12.12
N SER A 20 11.89 -39.62 12.44
CA SER A 20 10.82 -39.54 11.44
C SER A 20 10.61 -38.11 10.99
N TYR A 21 10.09 -37.92 9.78
CA TYR A 21 9.70 -36.58 9.27
C TYR A 21 8.85 -35.81 10.28
N SER A 22 7.83 -36.44 10.87
CA SER A 22 6.96 -35.82 11.87
C SER A 22 7.70 -35.42 13.15
N GLU A 23 8.67 -36.22 13.58
CA GLU A 23 9.47 -35.92 14.76
C GLU A 23 10.38 -34.69 14.52
N LEU A 24 10.96 -34.57 13.32
CA LEU A 24 11.76 -33.39 12.96
C LEU A 24 10.92 -32.12 12.90
N LEU A 25 9.68 -32.18 12.37
CA LEU A 25 8.78 -31.03 12.40
C LEU A 25 8.42 -30.64 13.84
N ARG A 26 8.18 -31.61 14.72
CA ARG A 26 7.93 -31.35 16.16
C ARG A 26 9.14 -30.69 16.82
N GLN A 27 10.35 -31.16 16.55
CA GLN A 27 11.58 -30.55 17.06
C GLN A 27 11.77 -29.12 16.51
N ALA A 28 11.52 -28.91 15.22
CA ALA A 28 11.58 -27.56 14.64
C ALA A 28 10.60 -26.58 15.34
N GLN A 29 9.37 -27.04 15.61
CA GLN A 29 8.40 -26.26 16.37
C GLN A 29 8.89 -25.94 17.79
N GLU A 30 9.54 -26.89 18.47
CA GLU A 30 10.11 -26.66 19.79
C GLU A 30 11.24 -25.64 19.77
N GLU A 31 12.13 -25.70 18.76
CA GLU A 31 13.19 -24.71 18.61
C GLU A 31 12.62 -23.31 18.28
N LEU A 32 11.56 -23.20 17.49
CA LEU A 32 10.84 -21.95 17.26
C LEU A 32 10.27 -21.37 18.56
N ASN A 33 9.68 -22.22 19.40
CA ASN A 33 9.14 -21.79 20.70
C ASN A 33 10.24 -21.28 21.65
N ARG A 34 11.48 -21.73 21.45
CA ARG A 34 12.67 -21.28 22.17
C ARG A 34 13.38 -20.10 21.48
N LEU A 35 12.81 -19.56 20.41
CA LEU A 35 13.36 -18.49 19.58
C LEU A 35 14.72 -18.85 18.91
N ARG A 36 14.96 -20.14 18.68
CA ARG A 36 16.16 -20.67 18.03
C ARG A 36 15.89 -20.94 16.57
N TYR A 37 15.90 -19.88 15.80
CA TYR A 37 15.45 -19.92 14.39
C TYR A 37 16.37 -20.69 13.49
N ASP A 38 17.69 -20.61 13.69
CA ASP A 38 18.67 -21.34 12.88
C ASP A 38 18.59 -22.85 13.13
N GLU A 39 18.44 -23.26 14.38
CA GLU A 39 18.27 -24.67 14.75
C GLU A 39 16.94 -25.23 14.21
N ALA A 40 15.88 -24.42 14.23
CA ALA A 40 14.62 -24.81 13.61
C ALA A 40 14.78 -25.05 12.10
N LEU A 41 15.45 -24.14 11.38
CA LEU A 41 15.72 -24.30 9.94
C LEU A 41 16.60 -25.53 9.65
N GLN A 42 17.61 -25.83 10.47
CA GLN A 42 18.40 -27.04 10.33
C GLN A 42 17.57 -28.33 10.47
N LYS A 43 16.61 -28.36 11.43
CA LYS A 43 15.71 -29.52 11.56
C LYS A 43 14.79 -29.66 10.35
N LEU A 44 14.33 -28.54 9.79
CA LEU A 44 13.51 -28.53 8.58
C LEU A 44 14.31 -28.98 7.36
N GLU A 45 15.57 -28.58 7.21
CA GLU A 45 16.47 -29.05 6.14
C GLU A 45 16.69 -30.56 6.20
N ILE A 46 16.89 -31.12 7.40
CA ILE A 46 16.97 -32.56 7.59
C ILE A 46 15.63 -33.23 7.21
N ALA A 47 14.49 -32.65 7.59
CA ALA A 47 13.19 -33.18 7.24
C ALA A 47 12.96 -33.18 5.71
N ASP A 48 13.38 -32.12 5.01
CA ASP A 48 13.28 -32.00 3.55
C ASP A 48 14.11 -33.14 2.86
N SER A 49 15.29 -33.45 3.38
CA SER A 49 16.13 -34.53 2.83
C SER A 49 15.53 -35.93 2.93
N ILE A 50 14.57 -36.15 3.85
CA ILE A 50 13.92 -37.43 4.08
C ILE A 50 12.68 -37.61 3.17
N ARG A 51 12.08 -36.52 2.72
CA ARG A 51 10.79 -36.57 2.03
C ARG A 51 10.78 -35.75 0.72
N ASN A 52 10.34 -36.36 -0.38
CA ASN A 52 10.27 -35.71 -1.69
C ASN A 52 9.19 -34.61 -1.81
N LYS A 53 8.23 -34.55 -0.90
CA LYS A 53 7.17 -33.53 -0.87
C LYS A 53 6.91 -33.10 0.56
N ASN A 54 7.17 -31.85 0.85
CA ASN A 54 6.91 -31.26 2.15
C ASN A 54 5.42 -31.00 2.37
N THR A 55 5.02 -30.94 3.65
CA THR A 55 3.65 -30.68 4.07
C THR A 55 3.37 -29.19 4.24
N ALA A 56 2.10 -28.80 4.35
CA ALA A 56 1.72 -27.42 4.70
C ALA A 56 2.39 -26.96 6.02
N LEU A 57 2.40 -27.83 7.03
CA LEU A 57 3.07 -27.54 8.32
C LEU A 57 4.57 -27.29 8.16
N TYR A 58 5.27 -28.03 7.29
CA TYR A 58 6.69 -27.76 7.02
C TYR A 58 6.88 -26.30 6.58
N TYR A 59 6.13 -25.87 5.54
CA TYR A 59 6.27 -24.52 5.01
C TYR A 59 5.78 -23.44 5.99
N GLU A 60 4.82 -23.75 6.84
CA GLU A 60 4.43 -22.84 7.92
C GLU A 60 5.57 -22.63 8.93
N LEU A 61 6.19 -23.72 9.41
CA LEU A 61 7.31 -23.63 10.34
C LEU A 61 8.52 -22.93 9.72
N GLU A 62 8.82 -23.20 8.45
CA GLU A 62 9.87 -22.53 7.70
C GLU A 62 9.60 -21.01 7.64
N GLY A 63 8.40 -20.60 7.29
CA GLY A 63 8.00 -19.20 7.25
C GLY A 63 8.12 -18.52 8.62
N ARG A 64 7.70 -19.20 9.70
CA ARG A 64 7.84 -18.67 11.08
C ARG A 64 9.30 -18.51 11.49
N ALA A 65 10.18 -19.42 11.09
CA ALA A 65 11.62 -19.29 11.32
C ALA A 65 12.20 -18.07 10.60
N TRP A 66 11.80 -17.84 9.35
CA TRP A 66 12.23 -16.68 8.58
C TRP A 66 11.69 -15.36 9.12
N ILE A 67 10.44 -15.32 9.65
CA ILE A 67 9.93 -14.16 10.39
C ILE A 67 10.83 -13.85 11.58
N GLY A 68 11.18 -14.87 12.37
CA GLY A 68 12.04 -14.70 13.53
C GLY A 68 13.44 -14.18 13.19
N LYS A 69 13.95 -14.51 11.99
CA LYS A 69 15.22 -13.98 11.45
C LYS A 69 15.08 -12.60 10.81
N GLY A 70 13.86 -12.05 10.69
CA GLY A 70 13.60 -10.76 10.07
C GLY A 70 13.52 -10.78 8.54
N ASP A 71 13.52 -11.96 7.90
CA ASP A 71 13.34 -12.09 6.44
C ASP A 71 11.86 -12.33 6.10
N LEU A 72 11.10 -11.26 6.08
CA LEU A 72 9.67 -11.28 5.76
C LEU A 72 9.41 -11.79 4.33
N VAL A 73 10.29 -11.47 3.37
CA VAL A 73 10.08 -11.85 1.96
C VAL A 73 10.16 -13.37 1.78
N THR A 74 11.16 -14.00 2.37
CA THR A 74 11.32 -15.47 2.33
C THR A 74 10.20 -16.15 3.13
N ALA A 75 9.83 -15.59 4.29
CA ALA A 75 8.73 -16.10 5.11
C ALA A 75 7.40 -16.15 4.34
N LEU A 76 7.05 -15.08 3.64
CA LEU A 76 5.80 -15.02 2.86
C LEU A 76 5.78 -16.03 1.72
N LYS A 77 6.92 -16.29 1.05
CA LYS A 77 7.01 -17.35 0.04
C LYS A 77 6.75 -18.74 0.62
N SER A 78 7.25 -19.01 1.82
CA SER A 78 7.00 -20.29 2.52
C SER A 78 5.54 -20.38 2.95
N PHE A 79 4.95 -19.33 3.47
CA PHE A 79 3.53 -19.29 3.82
C PHE A 79 2.61 -19.46 2.60
N GLU A 80 2.93 -18.86 1.44
CA GLU A 80 2.19 -19.10 0.18
C GLU A 80 2.19 -20.58 -0.20
N LYS A 81 3.33 -21.26 -0.08
CA LYS A 81 3.43 -22.72 -0.32
C LYS A 81 2.57 -23.51 0.67
N SER A 82 2.56 -23.11 1.94
CA SER A 82 1.70 -23.72 2.95
C SER A 82 0.23 -23.62 2.59
N ILE A 83 -0.26 -22.43 2.20
CA ILE A 83 -1.65 -22.18 1.79
C ILE A 83 -2.03 -22.94 0.51
N LEU A 84 -1.09 -23.13 -0.43
CA LEU A 84 -1.32 -23.94 -1.61
C LEU A 84 -1.61 -25.42 -1.26
N LEU A 85 -1.03 -25.91 -0.17
CA LEU A 85 -1.22 -27.29 0.31
C LEU A 85 -2.41 -27.41 1.28
N ASP A 86 -2.66 -26.39 2.09
CA ASP A 86 -3.85 -26.30 2.97
C ASP A 86 -4.58 -24.96 2.79
N PRO A 87 -5.53 -24.87 1.84
CA PRO A 87 -6.28 -23.66 1.56
C PRO A 87 -7.28 -23.24 2.64
N ASN A 88 -7.39 -23.99 3.73
CA ASN A 88 -8.36 -23.68 4.81
C ASN A 88 -7.72 -22.97 6.01
N HIS A 89 -6.42 -22.75 5.98
CA HIS A 89 -5.69 -22.11 7.09
C HIS A 89 -5.88 -20.57 7.10
N SER A 90 -7.06 -20.13 7.55
CA SER A 90 -7.49 -18.71 7.49
C SER A 90 -6.61 -17.76 8.31
N SER A 91 -6.05 -18.22 9.45
CA SER A 91 -5.14 -17.38 10.25
C SER A 91 -3.84 -17.07 9.49
N LEU A 92 -3.28 -18.06 8.79
CA LEU A 92 -2.08 -17.88 7.99
C LEU A 92 -2.32 -16.96 6.78
N MET A 93 -3.51 -17.01 6.17
CA MET A 93 -3.91 -16.06 5.14
C MET A 93 -3.90 -14.61 5.63
N ASN A 94 -4.32 -14.38 6.89
CA ASN A 94 -4.28 -13.06 7.50
C ASN A 94 -2.84 -12.58 7.74
N GLU A 95 -1.94 -13.47 8.17
CA GLU A 95 -0.52 -13.16 8.32
C GLU A 95 0.12 -12.80 6.97
N ILE A 96 -0.21 -13.55 5.91
CA ILE A 96 0.30 -13.30 4.56
C ILE A 96 -0.17 -11.94 4.04
N PHE A 97 -1.46 -11.61 4.12
CA PHE A 97 -1.92 -10.32 3.61
C PHE A 97 -1.32 -9.15 4.39
N THR A 98 -1.19 -9.26 5.72
CA THR A 98 -0.54 -8.24 6.56
C THR A 98 0.92 -8.04 6.17
N GLY A 99 1.66 -9.13 5.98
CA GLY A 99 3.05 -9.06 5.53
C GLY A 99 3.19 -8.42 4.14
N TYR A 100 2.26 -8.67 3.21
CA TYR A 100 2.27 -7.98 1.93
C TYR A 100 1.85 -6.50 2.02
N GLU A 101 1.01 -6.10 2.98
CA GLU A 101 0.78 -4.68 3.27
C GLU A 101 2.08 -4.01 3.77
N GLU A 102 2.83 -4.65 4.68
CA GLU A 102 4.11 -4.16 5.19
C GLU A 102 5.17 -4.00 4.08
N LEU A 103 5.21 -4.93 3.14
CA LEU A 103 6.08 -4.87 1.95
C LEU A 103 5.58 -3.90 0.88
N ASN A 104 4.46 -3.20 1.12
CA ASN A 104 3.78 -2.33 0.14
C ASN A 104 3.47 -3.04 -1.19
N LYS A 105 2.99 -4.29 -1.11
CA LYS A 105 2.53 -5.11 -2.25
C LYS A 105 1.01 -5.27 -2.22
N PRO A 106 0.23 -4.24 -2.54
CA PRO A 106 -1.22 -4.20 -2.32
C PRO A 106 -1.99 -5.22 -3.16
N VAL A 107 -1.49 -5.62 -4.34
CA VAL A 107 -2.15 -6.64 -5.17
C VAL A 107 -2.13 -7.99 -4.48
N LYS A 108 -0.98 -8.44 -4.01
CA LYS A 108 -0.86 -9.70 -3.26
C LYS A 108 -1.64 -9.63 -1.94
N ALA A 109 -1.54 -8.52 -1.21
CA ALA A 109 -2.33 -8.29 -0.01
C ALA A 109 -3.84 -8.44 -0.29
N PHE A 110 -4.33 -7.84 -1.38
CA PHE A 110 -5.73 -7.95 -1.78
C PHE A 110 -6.16 -9.38 -2.14
N GLN A 111 -5.31 -10.12 -2.86
CA GLN A 111 -5.59 -11.52 -3.22
C GLN A 111 -5.79 -12.38 -1.97
N PHE A 112 -4.87 -12.29 -1.00
CA PHE A 112 -4.96 -13.08 0.24
C PHE A 112 -6.07 -12.59 1.17
N ALA A 113 -6.31 -11.29 1.25
CA ALA A 113 -7.44 -10.74 2.01
C ALA A 113 -8.79 -11.23 1.45
N ARG A 114 -8.95 -11.28 0.12
CA ARG A 114 -10.15 -11.86 -0.53
C ARG A 114 -10.27 -13.35 -0.25
N LEU A 115 -9.18 -14.10 -0.36
CA LEU A 115 -9.17 -15.52 -0.07
C LEU A 115 -9.58 -15.79 1.38
N SER A 116 -9.01 -15.04 2.33
CA SER A 116 -9.39 -15.12 3.74
C SER A 116 -10.87 -14.75 3.97
N LEU A 117 -11.36 -13.70 3.29
CA LEU A 117 -12.75 -13.27 3.39
C LEU A 117 -13.71 -14.33 2.82
N SER A 118 -13.33 -15.09 1.76
CA SER A 118 -14.13 -16.17 1.24
C SER A 118 -14.33 -17.33 2.24
N LYS A 119 -13.38 -17.51 3.15
CA LYS A 119 -13.46 -18.51 4.24
C LYS A 119 -14.18 -17.98 5.49
N ASN A 120 -14.16 -16.67 5.70
CA ASN A 120 -14.82 -16.01 6.83
C ASN A 120 -15.57 -14.76 6.35
N PRO A 121 -16.71 -14.93 5.64
CA PRO A 121 -17.42 -13.84 4.98
C PRO A 121 -18.02 -12.81 5.93
N GLU A 122 -18.25 -13.17 7.18
CA GLU A 122 -18.86 -12.31 8.20
C GLU A 122 -17.83 -11.56 9.07
N ASN A 123 -16.55 -11.51 8.64
CA ASN A 123 -15.49 -10.80 9.38
C ASN A 123 -15.42 -9.31 8.99
N PRO A 124 -15.95 -8.36 9.82
CA PRO A 124 -16.01 -6.96 9.44
C PRO A 124 -14.63 -6.29 9.31
N PRO A 125 -13.65 -6.52 10.21
CA PRO A 125 -12.30 -5.99 10.05
C PRO A 125 -11.64 -6.40 8.74
N LEU A 126 -11.76 -7.67 8.35
CA LEU A 126 -11.20 -8.17 7.10
C LEU A 126 -11.91 -7.58 5.88
N ARG A 127 -13.24 -7.43 5.95
CA ARG A 127 -14.04 -6.79 4.90
C ARG A 127 -13.65 -5.33 4.72
N TYR A 128 -13.40 -4.61 5.81
CA TYR A 128 -12.87 -3.25 5.76
C TYR A 128 -11.50 -3.19 5.08
N LYS A 129 -10.60 -4.13 5.38
CA LYS A 129 -9.29 -4.22 4.70
C LYS A 129 -9.43 -4.47 3.20
N VAL A 130 -10.31 -5.38 2.81
CA VAL A 130 -10.61 -5.64 1.40
C VAL A 130 -11.19 -4.38 0.71
N LEU A 131 -12.05 -3.62 1.40
CA LEU A 131 -12.58 -2.35 0.91
C LEU A 131 -11.45 -1.34 0.64
N VAL A 132 -10.56 -1.12 1.60
CA VAL A 132 -9.41 -0.20 1.48
C VAL A 132 -8.50 -0.61 0.32
N LEU A 133 -8.13 -1.90 0.25
CA LEU A 133 -7.25 -2.42 -0.79
C LEU A 133 -7.88 -2.34 -2.18
N SER A 134 -9.17 -2.64 -2.32
CA SER A 134 -9.87 -2.51 -3.60
C SER A 134 -9.89 -1.05 -4.10
N SER A 135 -10.06 -0.09 -3.20
CA SER A 135 -9.95 1.32 -3.53
C SER A 135 -8.54 1.72 -3.96
N ARG A 136 -7.52 1.27 -3.23
CA ARG A 136 -6.10 1.53 -3.58
C ARG A 136 -5.74 0.99 -4.96
N LEU A 137 -6.25 -0.17 -5.31
CA LEU A 137 -6.03 -0.81 -6.62
C LEU A 137 -6.91 -0.26 -7.74
N GLY A 138 -7.81 0.69 -7.45
CA GLY A 138 -8.73 1.24 -8.44
C GLY A 138 -9.85 0.27 -8.86
N ASN A 139 -10.01 -0.86 -8.19
CA ASN A 139 -11.10 -1.81 -8.43
C ASN A 139 -12.41 -1.27 -7.83
N LEU A 140 -13.05 -0.35 -8.57
CA LEU A 140 -14.22 0.38 -8.12
C LEU A 140 -15.46 -0.47 -7.99
N GLU A 141 -15.60 -1.46 -8.84
CA GLU A 141 -16.73 -2.36 -8.80
C GLU A 141 -16.72 -3.14 -7.48
N TYR A 142 -15.59 -3.75 -7.16
CA TYR A 142 -15.45 -4.51 -5.92
C TYR A 142 -15.51 -3.63 -4.67
N TYR A 143 -14.96 -2.41 -4.76
CA TYR A 143 -15.10 -1.40 -3.70
C TYR A 143 -16.58 -1.08 -3.42
N ASN A 144 -17.36 -0.77 -4.46
CA ASN A 144 -18.77 -0.42 -4.32
C ASN A 144 -19.61 -1.60 -3.81
N GLN A 145 -19.36 -2.82 -4.31
CA GLN A 145 -20.00 -4.03 -3.82
C GLN A 145 -19.72 -4.24 -2.32
N THR A 146 -18.47 -4.13 -1.91
CA THR A 146 -18.04 -4.31 -0.52
C THR A 146 -18.62 -3.24 0.40
N LEU A 147 -18.60 -1.98 -0.02
CA LEU A 147 -19.16 -0.86 0.75
C LEU A 147 -20.68 -1.02 0.93
N ASN A 148 -21.38 -1.38 -0.14
CA ASN A 148 -22.82 -1.61 -0.08
C ASN A 148 -23.17 -2.79 0.86
N TRP A 149 -22.42 -3.87 0.80
CA TRP A 149 -22.60 -5.00 1.73
C TRP A 149 -22.43 -4.57 3.18
N ILE A 150 -21.37 -3.78 3.51
CA ILE A 150 -21.13 -3.26 4.87
C ILE A 150 -22.33 -2.42 5.33
N ARG A 151 -22.83 -1.52 4.50
CA ARG A 151 -23.97 -0.64 4.84
C ARG A 151 -25.27 -1.43 5.11
N ILE A 152 -25.53 -2.47 4.32
CA ILE A 152 -26.73 -3.30 4.49
C ILE A 152 -26.65 -4.14 5.77
N ASN A 153 -25.49 -4.74 6.02
CA ASN A 153 -25.30 -5.70 7.11
C ASN A 153 -24.69 -5.06 8.38
N ASN A 154 -24.75 -3.75 8.52
CA ASN A 154 -24.25 -3.06 9.69
C ASN A 154 -25.24 -3.21 10.87
N PRO A 155 -24.87 -3.92 11.94
CA PRO A 155 -25.74 -4.09 13.10
C PRO A 155 -25.87 -2.81 13.96
N TYR A 156 -25.00 -1.82 13.76
CA TYR A 156 -24.92 -0.58 14.55
C TYR A 156 -25.46 0.65 13.80
N LYS A 157 -26.14 0.48 12.68
CA LYS A 157 -26.55 1.62 11.82
C LYS A 157 -27.41 2.65 12.53
N GLU A 158 -28.24 2.25 13.47
CA GLU A 158 -29.11 3.13 14.27
C GLU A 158 -28.37 3.80 15.45
N ASP A 159 -27.21 3.28 15.85
CA ASP A 159 -26.45 3.71 17.01
C ASP A 159 -25.35 4.73 16.67
N LEU A 160 -25.19 5.13 15.42
CA LEU A 160 -24.07 5.94 14.96
C LEU A 160 -23.85 7.20 15.80
N ALA A 161 -24.90 7.96 16.07
CA ALA A 161 -24.81 9.22 16.83
C ALA A 161 -24.33 8.98 18.28
N ALA A 162 -24.78 7.88 18.92
CA ALA A 162 -24.33 7.51 20.26
C ALA A 162 -22.86 7.08 20.26
N ILE A 163 -22.44 6.31 19.25
CA ILE A 163 -21.05 5.87 19.06
C ILE A 163 -20.12 7.07 18.85
N GLU A 164 -20.49 8.02 17.98
CA GLU A 164 -19.73 9.25 17.74
C GLU A 164 -19.60 10.09 19.02
N SER A 165 -20.67 10.25 19.77
CA SER A 165 -20.65 10.96 21.06
C SER A 165 -19.76 10.28 22.08
N GLU A 166 -19.85 8.97 22.21
CA GLU A 166 -19.02 8.18 23.14
C GLU A 166 -17.53 8.29 22.78
N ILE A 167 -17.17 8.18 21.50
CA ILE A 167 -15.80 8.28 21.02
C ILE A 167 -15.25 9.69 21.25
N ASN A 168 -16.04 10.72 20.92
CA ASN A 168 -15.64 12.11 21.14
C ASN A 168 -15.40 12.40 22.63
N ASN A 169 -16.31 11.97 23.50
CA ASN A 169 -16.17 12.13 24.95
C ASN A 169 -14.92 11.39 25.48
N SER A 170 -14.60 10.22 24.94
CA SER A 170 -13.38 9.47 25.28
C SER A 170 -12.12 10.25 24.89
N TYR A 171 -12.11 10.85 23.69
CA TYR A 171 -11.02 11.67 23.18
C TYR A 171 -10.82 12.95 24.00
N GLU A 172 -11.90 13.69 24.29
CA GLU A 172 -11.86 14.92 25.08
C GLU A 172 -11.42 14.68 26.54
N SER A 173 -11.81 13.53 27.10
CA SER A 173 -11.37 13.09 28.42
C SER A 173 -9.90 12.62 28.45
N GLY A 174 -9.18 12.65 27.32
CA GLY A 174 -7.78 12.26 27.24
C GLY A 174 -7.54 10.74 27.28
N ARG A 175 -8.57 9.90 27.19
CA ARG A 175 -8.47 8.42 27.18
C ARG A 175 -8.07 7.93 25.78
N ILE A 176 -6.83 8.23 25.38
CA ILE A 176 -6.36 8.06 23.99
C ILE A 176 -6.38 6.60 23.53
N ASP A 177 -5.93 5.66 24.35
CA ASP A 177 -5.93 4.23 23.99
C ASP A 177 -7.34 3.65 23.85
N ASP A 178 -8.26 4.03 24.73
CA ASP A 178 -9.68 3.69 24.66
C ASP A 178 -10.31 4.27 23.37
N THR A 179 -10.00 5.53 23.05
CA THR A 179 -10.47 6.19 21.82
C THR A 179 -9.99 5.46 20.59
N ILE A 180 -8.69 5.11 20.48
CA ILE A 180 -8.14 4.35 19.35
C ILE A 180 -8.83 3.00 19.21
N SER A 181 -9.01 2.29 20.34
CA SER A 181 -9.67 0.98 20.36
C SER A 181 -11.11 1.07 19.83
N LYS A 182 -11.88 2.06 20.30
CA LYS A 182 -13.26 2.28 19.85
C LYS A 182 -13.34 2.68 18.39
N CYS A 183 -12.50 3.58 17.92
CA CYS A 183 -12.44 3.93 16.48
C CYS A 183 -12.17 2.69 15.62
N ARG A 184 -11.18 1.87 16.00
CA ARG A 184 -10.85 0.63 15.27
C ARG A 184 -11.97 -0.41 15.31
N LYS A 185 -12.73 -0.47 16.39
CA LYS A 185 -13.89 -1.36 16.54
C LYS A 185 -15.00 -0.97 15.55
N PHE A 186 -15.27 0.34 15.40
CA PHE A 186 -16.45 0.80 14.67
C PHE A 186 -16.18 1.20 13.21
N LEU A 187 -14.95 1.58 12.84
CA LEU A 187 -14.61 1.90 11.44
C LEU A 187 -14.95 0.78 10.45
N PRO A 188 -14.81 -0.52 10.75
CA PRO A 188 -15.25 -1.59 9.85
C PRO A 188 -16.73 -1.57 9.51
N PHE A 189 -17.57 -0.97 10.35
CA PHE A 189 -19.02 -0.84 10.16
C PHE A 189 -19.41 0.52 9.57
N PHE A 190 -18.59 1.53 9.74
CA PHE A 190 -18.79 2.90 9.24
C PHE A 190 -17.54 3.39 8.49
N PRO A 191 -17.13 2.71 7.41
CA PRO A 191 -15.85 2.99 6.74
C PRO A 191 -15.78 4.41 6.16
N ASP A 192 -16.91 4.98 5.77
CA ASP A 192 -17.03 6.32 5.18
C ASP A 192 -17.41 7.41 6.21
N ASN A 193 -17.27 7.13 7.50
CA ASN A 193 -17.49 8.12 8.55
C ASN A 193 -16.24 8.99 8.76
N SER A 194 -16.30 10.25 8.32
CA SER A 194 -15.16 11.18 8.37
C SER A 194 -14.76 11.55 9.80
N LEU A 195 -15.72 11.60 10.74
CA LEU A 195 -15.46 11.95 12.14
C LEU A 195 -14.64 10.85 12.84
N LEU A 196 -15.01 9.58 12.66
CA LEU A 196 -14.27 8.46 13.23
C LEU A 196 -12.82 8.42 12.71
N HIS A 197 -12.61 8.63 11.40
CA HIS A 197 -11.27 8.75 10.84
C HIS A 197 -10.50 9.92 11.42
N LYS A 198 -11.13 11.10 11.55
CA LYS A 198 -10.49 12.29 12.13
C LYS A 198 -10.05 12.04 13.57
N ILE A 199 -10.93 11.53 14.42
CA ILE A 199 -10.62 11.27 15.83
C ILE A 199 -9.53 10.21 15.97
N LEU A 200 -9.58 9.13 15.16
CA LEU A 200 -8.52 8.13 15.12
C LEU A 200 -7.15 8.75 14.80
N LEU A 201 -7.06 9.56 13.74
CA LEU A 201 -5.80 10.18 13.33
C LEU A 201 -5.26 11.15 14.40
N LEU A 202 -6.13 11.96 15.01
CA LEU A 202 -5.74 12.85 16.10
C LEU A 202 -5.21 12.07 17.31
N SER A 203 -5.86 10.96 17.63
CA SER A 203 -5.45 10.09 18.75
C SER A 203 -4.12 9.39 18.48
N LEU A 204 -3.92 8.85 17.26
CA LEU A 204 -2.67 8.22 16.84
C LEU A 204 -1.52 9.24 16.82
N LYS A 205 -1.78 10.46 16.37
CA LYS A 205 -0.80 11.56 16.37
C LYS A 205 -0.40 11.94 17.79
N LYS A 206 -1.37 12.10 18.70
CA LYS A 206 -1.13 12.41 20.11
C LYS A 206 -0.32 11.32 20.82
N LYS A 207 -0.58 10.05 20.47
CA LYS A 207 0.18 8.88 20.96
C LYS A 207 1.55 8.72 20.30
N LYS A 208 1.85 9.41 19.18
CA LYS A 208 3.02 9.21 18.32
C LYS A 208 3.12 7.76 17.80
N SER A 209 1.98 7.17 17.45
CA SER A 209 1.89 5.79 16.99
C SER A 209 2.43 5.60 15.58
N SER A 210 3.15 4.50 15.33
CA SER A 210 3.57 4.08 13.99
C SER A 210 2.39 3.81 13.04
N ASP A 211 1.21 3.49 13.60
CA ASP A 211 0.01 3.18 12.83
C ASP A 211 -0.64 4.41 12.16
N LEU A 212 -0.15 5.62 12.49
CA LEU A 212 -0.65 6.87 11.91
C LEU A 212 -0.56 6.86 10.37
N VAL A 213 0.55 6.36 9.85
CA VAL A 213 0.78 6.29 8.40
C VAL A 213 -0.24 5.41 7.71
N GLN A 214 -0.49 4.22 8.25
CA GLN A 214 -1.49 3.32 7.68
C GLN A 214 -2.90 3.90 7.77
N ALA A 215 -3.26 4.50 8.89
CA ALA A 215 -4.57 5.15 9.05
C ALA A 215 -4.79 6.33 8.08
N LEU A 216 -3.74 7.09 7.74
CA LEU A 216 -3.78 8.13 6.71
C LEU A 216 -4.02 7.54 5.31
N LEU A 217 -3.34 6.45 4.97
CA LEU A 217 -3.53 5.75 3.70
C LEU A 217 -4.93 5.15 3.60
N ASP A 218 -5.43 4.56 4.66
CA ASP A 218 -6.77 3.98 4.72
C ASP A 218 -7.83 5.07 4.48
N ARG A 219 -7.75 6.21 5.20
CA ARG A 219 -8.65 7.34 5.02
C ARG A 219 -8.60 7.89 3.58
N ALA A 220 -7.40 8.15 3.07
CA ALA A 220 -7.24 8.67 1.71
C ALA A 220 -7.75 7.68 0.65
N SER A 221 -7.76 6.39 0.93
CA SER A 221 -8.30 5.36 0.05
C SER A 221 -9.82 5.32 0.08
N ILE A 222 -10.42 5.45 1.24
CA ILE A 222 -11.89 5.49 1.40
C ILE A 222 -12.46 6.77 0.78
N PHE A 223 -11.91 7.94 1.12
CA PHE A 223 -12.33 9.24 0.59
C PHE A 223 -11.57 9.61 -0.69
N ARG A 224 -11.50 8.67 -1.61
CA ARG A 224 -10.66 8.70 -2.81
C ARG A 224 -10.86 9.89 -3.74
N ASN A 225 -12.02 10.52 -3.73
CA ASN A 225 -12.38 11.64 -4.60
C ASN A 225 -12.26 13.01 -3.91
N GLU A 226 -11.85 13.03 -2.64
CA GLU A 226 -11.74 14.25 -1.86
C GLU A 226 -10.28 14.73 -1.78
N PRO A 227 -9.94 15.87 -2.43
CA PRO A 227 -8.56 16.36 -2.50
C PRO A 227 -7.98 16.68 -1.13
N ILE A 228 -8.81 17.15 -0.19
CA ILE A 228 -8.37 17.56 1.14
C ILE A 228 -7.73 16.39 1.92
N PHE A 229 -8.28 15.18 1.84
CA PHE A 229 -7.73 14.05 2.55
C PHE A 229 -6.40 13.56 1.96
N ALA A 230 -6.23 13.66 0.64
CA ALA A 230 -4.95 13.41 0.00
C ALA A 230 -3.91 14.48 0.40
N TYR A 231 -4.32 15.75 0.46
CA TYR A 231 -3.46 16.86 0.87
C TYR A 231 -3.00 16.74 2.33
N GLU A 232 -3.94 16.48 3.26
CA GLU A 232 -3.58 16.27 4.68
C GLU A 232 -2.63 15.08 4.86
N SER A 233 -2.83 14.00 4.10
CA SER A 233 -1.91 12.86 4.12
C SER A 233 -0.54 13.25 3.58
N ALA A 234 -0.48 14.06 2.52
CA ALA A 234 0.79 14.55 1.96
C ALA A 234 1.58 15.39 2.99
N LEU A 235 0.89 16.27 3.73
CA LEU A 235 1.54 17.09 4.77
C LEU A 235 2.09 16.22 5.91
N GLU A 236 1.34 15.24 6.36
CA GLU A 236 1.79 14.36 7.46
C GLU A 236 2.98 13.48 7.01
N PHE A 237 2.96 12.95 5.78
CA PHE A 237 4.10 12.23 5.23
C PHE A 237 5.34 13.13 5.09
N LEU A 238 5.15 14.40 4.69
CA LEU A 238 6.23 15.36 4.60
C LEU A 238 6.87 15.62 5.98
N GLN A 239 6.07 15.81 7.02
CA GLN A 239 6.55 16.00 8.39
C GLN A 239 7.35 14.78 8.89
N ASN A 240 6.93 13.57 8.51
CA ASN A 240 7.60 12.32 8.86
C ASN A 240 8.74 11.94 7.89
N ARG A 241 9.15 12.83 6.99
CA ARG A 241 10.22 12.63 5.98
C ARG A 241 9.99 11.46 5.04
N LYS A 242 8.73 11.05 4.86
CA LYS A 242 8.32 10.03 3.88
C LYS A 242 8.06 10.71 2.53
N PHE A 243 9.11 11.15 1.86
CA PHE A 243 9.02 12.03 0.69
C PHE A 243 8.29 11.38 -0.49
N ASN A 244 8.51 10.09 -0.75
CA ASN A 244 7.84 9.39 -1.87
C ASN A 244 6.32 9.30 -1.65
N ASP A 245 5.89 8.94 -0.44
CA ASP A 245 4.47 8.88 -0.09
C ASP A 245 3.82 10.28 -0.11
N SER A 246 4.55 11.29 0.40
CA SER A 246 4.11 12.68 0.33
C SER A 246 3.97 13.16 -1.11
N LEU A 247 4.92 12.82 -1.98
CA LEU A 247 4.88 13.17 -3.40
C LEU A 247 3.67 12.55 -4.10
N ALA A 248 3.43 11.26 -3.88
CA ALA A 248 2.28 10.55 -4.45
C ALA A 248 0.94 11.17 -4.01
N MET A 249 0.79 11.46 -2.70
CA MET A 249 -0.41 12.08 -2.17
C MET A 249 -0.59 13.54 -2.60
N SER A 250 0.49 14.30 -2.73
CA SER A 250 0.45 15.69 -3.23
C SER A 250 -0.03 15.74 -4.69
N ARG A 251 0.52 14.89 -5.56
CA ARG A 251 0.09 14.76 -6.96
C ARG A 251 -1.37 14.37 -7.07
N ARG A 252 -1.80 13.43 -6.23
CA ARG A 252 -3.20 13.03 -6.16
C ARG A 252 -4.11 14.18 -5.71
N ALA A 253 -3.74 14.91 -4.66
CA ALA A 253 -4.48 16.07 -4.19
C ALA A 253 -4.62 17.12 -5.29
N PHE A 254 -3.54 17.40 -6.02
CA PHE A 254 -3.54 18.29 -7.17
C PHE A 254 -4.51 17.84 -8.25
N PHE A 255 -4.41 16.57 -8.69
CA PHE A 255 -5.29 16.01 -9.71
C PHE A 255 -6.78 16.09 -9.31
N LEU A 256 -7.10 15.71 -8.07
CA LEU A 256 -8.47 15.73 -7.55
C LEU A 256 -9.01 17.17 -7.42
N SER A 257 -8.17 18.12 -6.99
CA SER A 257 -8.55 19.52 -6.90
C SER A 257 -8.81 20.10 -8.29
N LEU A 258 -7.96 19.82 -9.25
CA LEU A 258 -8.13 20.22 -10.63
C LEU A 258 -9.43 19.62 -11.22
N LYS A 259 -9.69 18.33 -10.98
CA LYS A 259 -10.93 17.66 -11.42
C LYS A 259 -12.18 18.25 -10.80
N LYS A 260 -12.16 18.60 -9.51
CA LYS A 260 -13.31 19.10 -8.77
C LYS A 260 -13.61 20.58 -9.07
N ASN A 261 -12.57 21.40 -9.16
CA ASN A 261 -12.68 22.87 -9.18
C ASN A 261 -12.30 23.49 -10.55
N GLY A 262 -11.84 22.67 -11.51
CA GLY A 262 -11.29 23.16 -12.81
C GLY A 262 -9.94 23.86 -12.67
N LYS A 263 -9.46 24.08 -11.46
CA LYS A 263 -8.14 24.64 -11.13
C LYS A 263 -7.62 24.01 -9.83
N PRO A 264 -6.31 23.85 -9.66
CA PRO A 264 -5.75 23.40 -8.40
C PRO A 264 -5.84 24.49 -7.34
N ASP A 265 -5.94 24.09 -6.09
CA ASP A 265 -5.78 24.97 -4.96
C ASP A 265 -4.27 25.27 -4.78
N LYS A 266 -3.94 26.56 -4.56
CA LYS A 266 -2.56 27.01 -4.34
C LYS A 266 -1.87 26.26 -3.20
N GLU A 267 -2.58 26.01 -2.11
CA GLU A 267 -2.01 25.35 -0.93
C GLU A 267 -1.56 23.92 -1.24
N ILE A 268 -2.20 23.24 -2.21
CA ILE A 268 -1.87 21.88 -2.59
C ILE A 268 -0.46 21.77 -3.23
N LEU A 269 0.07 22.85 -3.78
CA LEU A 269 1.42 22.88 -4.35
C LEU A 269 2.52 22.96 -3.28
N TYR A 270 2.19 23.36 -2.05
CA TYR A 270 3.17 23.53 -0.97
C TYR A 270 3.97 22.25 -0.64
N PRO A 271 3.39 21.07 -0.45
CA PRO A 271 4.16 19.85 -0.21
C PRO A 271 5.13 19.52 -1.35
N LEU A 272 4.69 19.70 -2.63
CA LEU A 272 5.52 19.46 -3.80
C LEU A 272 6.75 20.37 -3.80
N HIS A 273 6.53 21.68 -3.59
CA HIS A 273 7.62 22.66 -3.52
C HIS A 273 8.65 22.29 -2.42
N ARG A 274 8.16 21.91 -1.24
CA ARG A 274 9.02 21.50 -0.12
C ARG A 274 9.82 20.23 -0.41
N ILE A 275 9.21 19.24 -1.05
CA ILE A 275 9.86 17.98 -1.42
C ILE A 275 10.99 18.25 -2.41
N TYR A 276 10.71 18.98 -3.50
CA TYR A 276 11.69 19.25 -4.55
C TYR A 276 12.82 20.15 -4.06
N ARG A 277 12.51 21.10 -3.18
CA ARG A 277 13.56 21.91 -2.52
C ARG A 277 14.49 21.06 -1.68
N HIS A 278 13.96 20.09 -0.95
CA HIS A 278 14.76 19.15 -0.17
C HIS A 278 15.62 18.24 -1.06
N GLN A 279 15.10 17.83 -2.21
CA GLN A 279 15.81 16.97 -3.17
C GLN A 279 16.83 17.74 -4.03
N GLY A 280 16.88 19.07 -3.95
CA GLY A 280 17.76 19.91 -4.76
C GLY A 280 17.39 19.97 -6.25
N SER A 281 16.14 19.62 -6.60
CA SER A 281 15.65 19.63 -7.98
C SER A 281 15.23 21.04 -8.41
N VAL A 282 16.17 21.79 -8.97
CA VAL A 282 15.93 23.19 -9.41
C VAL A 282 14.85 23.26 -10.49
N THR A 283 14.88 22.35 -11.44
CA THR A 283 13.92 22.32 -12.57
C THR A 283 12.49 22.04 -12.09
N ASP A 284 12.32 21.12 -11.14
CA ASP A 284 10.98 20.80 -10.58
C ASP A 284 10.45 21.96 -9.71
N ILE A 285 11.34 22.68 -8.99
CA ILE A 285 10.97 23.87 -8.26
C ILE A 285 10.44 24.94 -9.22
N GLN A 286 11.17 25.23 -10.31
CA GLN A 286 10.73 26.19 -11.32
C GLN A 286 9.37 25.82 -11.94
N ALA A 287 9.13 24.53 -12.18
CA ALA A 287 7.84 24.06 -12.68
C ALA A 287 6.70 24.33 -11.69
N ILE A 288 6.93 24.08 -10.40
CA ILE A 288 5.94 24.36 -9.36
C ILE A 288 5.70 25.87 -9.20
N GLU A 289 6.72 26.71 -9.29
CA GLU A 289 6.59 28.17 -9.26
C GLU A 289 5.76 28.67 -10.45
N ILE A 290 6.00 28.16 -11.66
CA ILE A 290 5.17 28.48 -12.85
C ILE A 290 3.71 28.09 -12.61
N LEU A 291 3.46 26.92 -12.03
CA LEU A 291 2.10 26.47 -11.72
C LEU A 291 1.45 27.35 -10.64
N GLN A 292 2.19 27.79 -9.63
CA GLN A 292 1.70 28.75 -8.65
C GLN A 292 1.29 30.08 -9.28
N ASP A 293 2.12 30.64 -10.15
CA ASP A 293 1.81 31.87 -10.88
C ASP A 293 0.54 31.73 -11.75
N ILE A 294 0.37 30.57 -12.42
CA ILE A 294 -0.83 30.29 -13.20
C ILE A 294 -2.06 30.26 -12.31
N VAL A 295 -1.99 29.59 -11.17
CA VAL A 295 -3.12 29.50 -10.21
C VAL A 295 -3.44 30.84 -9.59
N GLU A 296 -2.42 31.63 -9.21
CA GLU A 296 -2.60 32.96 -8.60
C GLU A 296 -3.16 33.98 -9.58
N SER A 297 -2.73 33.94 -10.83
CA SER A 297 -3.21 34.88 -11.85
C SER A 297 -4.69 34.69 -12.21
N GLY A 298 -5.29 33.57 -11.79
CA GLY A 298 -6.67 33.21 -12.14
C GLY A 298 -6.90 33.04 -13.65
N ARG A 299 -5.84 33.02 -14.45
CA ARG A 299 -5.93 32.85 -15.90
C ARG A 299 -6.41 31.47 -16.24
N LYS A 300 -7.30 31.39 -17.21
CA LYS A 300 -7.68 30.11 -17.80
C LYS A 300 -6.41 29.50 -18.40
N ILE A 301 -6.07 28.29 -18.00
CA ILE A 301 -4.89 27.62 -18.52
C ILE A 301 -5.17 27.28 -20.00
N ASP A 302 -4.52 28.01 -20.88
CA ASP A 302 -4.61 27.82 -22.33
C ASP A 302 -3.55 26.80 -22.75
N PRO A 303 -3.88 25.85 -23.64
CA PRO A 303 -2.89 24.92 -24.20
C PRO A 303 -1.68 25.61 -24.83
N GLU A 304 -1.87 26.75 -25.52
CA GLU A 304 -0.77 27.53 -26.12
C GLU A 304 0.14 28.14 -25.03
N PHE A 305 -0.41 28.59 -23.93
CA PHE A 305 0.35 29.10 -22.81
C PHE A 305 1.19 28.01 -22.15
N LEU A 306 0.59 26.80 -21.92
CA LEU A 306 1.34 25.65 -21.40
C LEU A 306 2.47 25.22 -22.34
N ASP A 307 2.20 25.20 -23.66
CA ASP A 307 3.22 24.89 -24.66
C ASP A 307 4.40 25.86 -24.61
N SER A 308 4.11 27.16 -24.58
CA SER A 308 5.12 28.19 -24.40
C SER A 308 5.97 27.97 -23.15
N LYS A 309 5.36 27.59 -22.02
CA LYS A 309 6.08 27.34 -20.77
C LYS A 309 6.90 26.06 -20.79
N LEU A 310 6.37 24.97 -21.38
CA LEU A 310 7.11 23.74 -21.59
C LEU A 310 8.33 23.94 -22.48
N ASN A 311 8.19 24.73 -23.56
CA ASN A 311 9.30 25.06 -24.46
C ASN A 311 10.36 25.95 -23.78
N GLN A 312 9.97 26.85 -22.85
CA GLN A 312 10.90 27.69 -22.10
C GLN A 312 11.69 26.92 -21.03
N THR A 313 11.07 25.96 -20.37
CA THR A 313 11.65 25.22 -19.23
C THR A 313 12.32 23.91 -19.64
N GLY A 314 12.21 23.52 -20.91
CA GLY A 314 12.42 22.14 -21.31
C GLY A 314 11.34 21.23 -20.72
N PHE A 315 11.13 20.06 -21.29
CA PHE A 315 10.08 19.13 -20.84
C PHE A 315 10.31 18.71 -19.36
N ASN A 316 9.93 19.62 -18.47
CA ASN A 316 9.99 19.35 -17.04
C ASN A 316 8.91 18.34 -16.68
N ARG A 317 9.28 17.30 -15.94
CA ARG A 317 8.42 16.17 -15.60
C ARG A 317 7.14 16.61 -14.88
N GLU A 318 7.22 17.49 -13.89
CA GLU A 318 6.04 17.92 -13.12
C GLU A 318 5.12 18.80 -13.95
N LEU A 319 5.67 19.76 -14.69
CA LEU A 319 4.86 20.62 -15.56
C LEU A 319 4.18 19.80 -16.68
N LEU A 320 4.89 18.82 -17.25
CA LEU A 320 4.34 17.89 -18.20
C LEU A 320 3.19 17.07 -17.60
N LEU A 321 3.38 16.53 -16.42
CA LEU A 321 2.37 15.75 -15.71
C LEU A 321 1.09 16.56 -15.45
N PHE A 322 1.25 17.78 -14.93
CA PHE A 322 0.12 18.66 -14.66
C PHE A 322 -0.58 19.11 -15.94
N SER A 323 0.17 19.36 -17.01
CA SER A 323 -0.39 19.65 -18.32
C SER A 323 -1.23 18.49 -18.85
N LEU A 324 -0.74 17.25 -18.71
CA LEU A 324 -1.47 16.02 -19.08
C LEU A 324 -2.79 15.90 -18.29
N PHE A 325 -2.76 16.11 -16.99
CA PHE A 325 -3.96 16.07 -16.17
C PHE A 325 -4.97 17.15 -16.58
N TYR A 326 -4.48 18.35 -16.82
CA TYR A 326 -5.33 19.45 -17.27
C TYR A 326 -6.01 19.14 -18.61
N LEU A 327 -5.23 18.67 -19.60
CA LEU A 327 -5.75 18.31 -20.91
C LEU A 327 -6.72 17.12 -20.84
N GLN A 328 -6.42 16.11 -20.04
CA GLN A 328 -7.29 14.95 -19.86
C GLN A 328 -8.64 15.35 -19.27
N ILE A 329 -8.67 16.27 -18.32
CA ILE A 329 -9.89 16.69 -17.63
C ILE A 329 -10.73 17.62 -18.51
N ASN A 330 -10.10 18.60 -19.16
CA ASN A 330 -10.83 19.64 -19.87
C ASN A 330 -11.10 19.30 -21.35
N PHE A 331 -10.31 18.42 -21.96
CA PHE A 331 -10.37 18.09 -23.37
C PHE A 331 -10.42 16.58 -23.67
N GLY A 332 -10.66 15.76 -22.65
CA GLY A 332 -10.61 14.29 -22.75
C GLY A 332 -11.53 13.70 -23.82
N SER A 333 -12.69 14.33 -24.04
CA SER A 333 -13.70 13.95 -25.03
C SER A 333 -13.84 14.95 -26.20
N SER A 334 -12.97 15.96 -26.26
CA SER A 334 -13.05 17.03 -27.26
C SER A 334 -12.51 16.58 -28.62
N SER A 335 -13.21 16.94 -29.69
CA SER A 335 -12.77 16.87 -31.08
C SER A 335 -11.85 18.03 -31.48
N ASP A 336 -11.46 18.89 -30.53
CA ASP A 336 -10.58 20.00 -30.75
C ASP A 336 -9.23 19.54 -31.33
N HIS A 337 -8.87 20.10 -32.49
CA HIS A 337 -7.68 19.73 -33.23
C HIS A 337 -6.39 19.94 -32.40
N LYS A 338 -6.29 21.02 -31.64
CA LYS A 338 -5.17 21.31 -30.75
C LYS A 338 -5.06 20.29 -29.61
N ALA A 339 -6.17 19.91 -28.99
CA ALA A 339 -6.18 18.89 -27.96
C ALA A 339 -5.73 17.52 -28.50
N GLN A 340 -6.09 17.19 -29.74
CA GLN A 340 -5.64 15.97 -30.41
C GLN A 340 -4.15 16.01 -30.77
N GLU A 341 -3.66 17.15 -31.23
CA GLU A 341 -2.24 17.36 -31.49
C GLU A 341 -1.41 17.19 -30.21
N TRP A 342 -1.85 17.79 -29.10
CA TRP A 342 -1.22 17.64 -27.80
C TRP A 342 -1.22 16.19 -27.31
N LYS A 343 -2.34 15.48 -27.42
CA LYS A 343 -2.39 14.06 -27.09
C LYS A 343 -1.39 13.25 -27.90
N SER A 344 -1.23 13.58 -29.20
CA SER A 344 -0.24 12.93 -30.07
C SER A 344 1.19 13.24 -29.65
N GLN A 345 1.49 14.49 -29.32
CA GLN A 345 2.83 14.90 -28.83
C GLN A 345 3.15 14.22 -27.50
N PHE A 346 2.22 14.19 -26.56
CA PHE A 346 2.40 13.50 -25.29
C PHE A 346 2.57 11.99 -25.46
N ALA A 347 1.85 11.37 -26.39
CA ALA A 347 2.03 9.96 -26.71
C ALA A 347 3.45 9.67 -27.22
N LYS A 348 4.00 10.57 -28.05
CA LYS A 348 5.40 10.47 -28.54
C LYS A 348 6.41 10.65 -27.39
N ILE A 349 6.21 11.63 -26.52
CA ILE A 349 7.06 11.88 -25.36
C ILE A 349 6.98 10.70 -24.39
N ARG A 350 5.78 10.19 -24.12
CA ARG A 350 5.56 9.00 -23.31
C ARG A 350 6.32 7.79 -23.85
N LYS A 351 6.24 7.56 -25.16
CA LYS A 351 6.95 6.48 -25.83
C LYS A 351 8.48 6.63 -25.73
N LYS A 352 8.98 7.87 -25.77
CA LYS A 352 10.42 8.18 -25.65
C LYS A 352 10.91 8.06 -24.20
N GLN A 353 10.01 8.21 -23.23
CA GLN A 353 10.27 8.12 -21.77
C GLN A 353 9.76 6.81 -21.16
N GLU A 354 9.43 5.79 -21.97
CA GLU A 354 9.04 4.46 -21.50
C GLU A 354 10.09 3.82 -20.57
N GLU A 355 11.34 4.28 -20.63
CA GLU A 355 12.39 3.92 -19.67
C GLU A 355 12.20 4.58 -18.28
N GLU A 356 11.45 5.66 -18.16
CA GLU A 356 11.11 6.34 -16.92
C GLU A 356 9.61 6.23 -16.63
N ASP A 357 9.14 5.12 -16.28
CA ASP A 357 7.82 4.73 -15.79
C ASP A 357 6.84 5.89 -15.39
N LEU A 358 6.53 6.77 -16.38
CA LEU A 358 5.51 7.82 -16.23
C LEU A 358 4.12 7.22 -15.97
N SER A 359 3.89 5.96 -16.31
CA SER A 359 2.64 5.26 -16.02
C SER A 359 2.38 5.15 -14.51
N LYS A 360 3.41 5.01 -13.70
CA LYS A 360 3.32 5.06 -12.21
C LYS A 360 2.88 6.42 -11.69
N ILE A 361 3.11 7.47 -12.48
CA ILE A 361 2.79 8.86 -12.11
C ILE A 361 1.37 9.25 -12.54
N VAL A 362 0.91 8.74 -13.68
CA VAL A 362 -0.42 9.08 -14.26
C VAL A 362 -1.57 8.45 -13.49
N SER A 363 -1.35 7.30 -12.85
CA SER A 363 -2.29 6.76 -11.89
C SER A 363 -1.68 6.80 -10.49
N PRO A 364 -2.05 7.73 -9.64
CA PRO A 364 -1.58 7.77 -8.25
C PRO A 364 -1.98 6.52 -7.44
N PHE A 365 -2.73 5.60 -8.06
CA PHE A 365 -3.08 4.28 -7.55
C PHE A 365 -2.52 3.13 -8.40
N ALA A 366 -1.81 3.40 -9.51
CA ALA A 366 -1.14 2.36 -10.26
C ALA A 366 0.12 1.97 -9.50
N TYR A 367 -0.03 0.97 -8.70
CA TYR A 367 1.07 0.12 -8.29
C TYR A 367 1.44 -0.75 -9.50
N ASP A 368 2.69 -1.10 -9.65
CA ASP A 368 3.37 -1.77 -10.75
C ASP A 368 2.48 -2.36 -11.87
N SER A 369 2.78 -2.02 -13.13
CA SER A 369 2.01 -2.43 -14.31
C SER A 369 1.90 -3.96 -14.50
N GLU A 370 2.85 -4.73 -14.00
CA GLU A 370 2.77 -6.20 -13.96
C GLU A 370 1.67 -6.71 -13.03
N GLU A 371 1.34 -5.94 -11.98
CA GLU A 371 0.29 -6.29 -11.02
C GLU A 371 -1.10 -5.85 -11.47
N SER A 372 -1.23 -4.82 -12.33
CA SER A 372 -2.53 -4.34 -12.82
C SER A 372 -3.13 -5.21 -13.93
N SER A 373 -2.29 -5.91 -14.72
CA SER A 373 -2.76 -6.82 -15.77
C SER A 373 -3.50 -8.04 -15.19
N PHE A 374 -3.16 -8.44 -13.97
CA PHE A 374 -3.77 -9.60 -13.31
C PHE A 374 -5.22 -9.36 -12.85
N LEU A 375 -5.64 -8.10 -12.69
CA LEU A 375 -6.99 -7.73 -12.28
C LEU A 375 -7.97 -7.58 -13.46
N SER A 376 -7.46 -7.47 -14.69
CA SER A 376 -8.27 -7.32 -15.90
C SER A 376 -8.70 -8.65 -16.53
N GLU A 377 -8.13 -9.78 -16.13
CA GLU A 377 -8.38 -11.10 -16.72
C GLU A 377 -9.37 -11.98 -15.94
N ARG A 378 -10.13 -11.43 -14.98
CA ARG A 378 -11.17 -12.19 -14.29
C ARG A 378 -12.43 -11.36 -14.06
#